data_2c3310958bdc2296fda30aa2f937c02c
#
_entry.id   2c3310958bdc2296fda30aa2f937c02c
#
_cell.length_a   1.000
_cell.length_b   1.000
_cell.length_c   1.000
_cell.angle_alpha   90.00
_cell.angle_beta   90.00
_cell.angle_gamma   90.00
#
_symmetry.space_group_name_H-M   'P 1'
#
loop_
_entity.id
_entity.type
_entity.pdbx_description
1 polymer ?
#
loop_
_entity_poly.entity_id
_entity_poly.type
_entity_poly.pdbx_seq_one_letter_code
_entity_poly.pdbx_strand_id
1 'polypeptide(L)'
;MSKNKSPETKSDVVSLADEEGVKQVLTSTLLGLWDVVNNLTRLKPSRRDRYRVTIFGSARAKAGTLVYQETKRAAAALAEMGCDIITGGGPGLMQAANEGAATSPERSKSVGLRVDLPFEQEVNAFVTQAFEHRTFFTRLHQFVLTSDAFIVAPGGIGTVLETMMIWQLLQVRHLENIPLIL
;
A
#
# COMPACT_ATOMS: atom_id res chain seq x y z
N MET A 1 0.16 37.93 -49.82
CA MET A 1 -0.48 38.34 -48.57
C MET A 1 -1.34 37.15 -48.10
N SER A 2 -0.76 36.31 -47.28
CA SER A 2 -1.47 35.13 -46.73
C SER A 2 -1.94 35.49 -45.31
N LYS A 3 -3.25 35.49 -45.12
CA LYS A 3 -3.88 35.73 -43.81
C LYS A 3 -3.74 34.48 -42.95
N ASN A 4 -2.92 34.60 -41.94
CA ASN A 4 -2.76 33.65 -40.87
C ASN A 4 -4.04 33.68 -40.01
N LYS A 5 -4.91 32.66 -40.11
CA LYS A 5 -6.04 32.47 -39.21
C LYS A 5 -5.52 31.78 -37.96
N SER A 6 -5.51 32.52 -36.86
CA SER A 6 -5.33 31.95 -35.50
C SER A 6 -6.43 30.94 -35.22
N PRO A 7 -6.16 29.80 -34.55
CA PRO A 7 -7.19 28.90 -34.15
C PRO A 7 -8.06 29.54 -33.06
N GLU A 8 -9.32 29.75 -33.37
CA GLU A 8 -10.36 30.10 -32.38
C GLU A 8 -10.44 28.94 -31.36
N THR A 9 -10.05 29.22 -30.14
CA THR A 9 -10.34 28.38 -28.98
C THR A 9 -11.85 28.45 -28.75
N LYS A 10 -12.61 27.52 -29.33
CA LYS A 10 -13.99 27.28 -28.89
C LYS A 10 -13.94 26.83 -27.44
N SER A 11 -14.39 27.66 -26.54
CA SER A 11 -14.78 27.21 -25.20
C SER A 11 -15.99 26.29 -25.40
N ASP A 12 -15.80 24.99 -25.31
CA ASP A 12 -16.88 24.02 -25.35
C ASP A 12 -17.71 24.14 -24.05
N VAL A 13 -18.55 25.16 -23.99
CA VAL A 13 -19.54 25.32 -22.91
C VAL A 13 -20.72 24.42 -23.28
N VAL A 14 -20.91 23.36 -22.49
CA VAL A 14 -22.00 22.42 -22.66
C VAL A 14 -23.22 22.96 -21.87
N SER A 15 -24.37 23.04 -22.51
CA SER A 15 -25.64 23.39 -21.84
C SER A 15 -26.05 22.26 -20.88
N LEU A 16 -26.53 22.62 -19.69
CA LEU A 16 -27.10 21.66 -18.72
C LEU A 16 -28.36 20.95 -19.26
N ALA A 17 -28.99 21.46 -20.33
CA ALA A 17 -30.11 20.82 -21.00
C ALA A 17 -29.66 19.74 -22.01
N ASP A 18 -28.37 19.67 -22.34
CA ASP A 18 -27.78 18.63 -23.17
C ASP A 18 -27.27 17.49 -22.29
N GLU A 19 -28.16 16.52 -22.06
CA GLU A 19 -27.86 15.37 -21.17
C GLU A 19 -26.63 14.57 -21.62
N GLU A 20 -26.45 14.37 -22.91
CA GLU A 20 -25.33 13.59 -23.43
C GLU A 20 -24.02 14.38 -23.35
N GLY A 21 -24.04 15.67 -23.63
CA GLY A 21 -22.89 16.56 -23.44
C GLY A 21 -22.48 16.66 -21.96
N VAL A 22 -23.42 16.78 -21.05
CA VAL A 22 -23.16 16.79 -19.59
C VAL A 22 -22.55 15.46 -19.14
N LYS A 23 -23.09 14.33 -19.62
CA LYS A 23 -22.55 13.00 -19.32
C LYS A 23 -21.11 12.83 -19.81
N GLN A 24 -20.80 13.29 -21.01
CA GLN A 24 -19.44 13.27 -21.56
C GLN A 24 -18.48 14.12 -20.72
N VAL A 25 -18.88 15.34 -20.36
CA VAL A 25 -18.07 16.22 -19.49
C VAL A 25 -17.83 15.59 -18.13
N LEU A 26 -18.86 15.03 -17.50
CA LEU A 26 -18.70 14.34 -16.20
C LEU A 26 -17.78 13.13 -16.30
N THR A 27 -17.97 12.30 -17.35
CA THR A 27 -17.13 11.11 -17.56
C THR A 27 -15.67 11.49 -17.77
N SER A 28 -15.40 12.46 -18.65
CA SER A 28 -14.03 12.92 -18.92
C SER A 28 -13.38 13.57 -17.69
N THR A 29 -14.14 14.30 -16.90
CA THR A 29 -13.66 14.90 -15.64
C THR A 29 -13.31 13.82 -14.60
N LEU A 30 -14.15 12.79 -14.46
CA LEU A 30 -13.86 11.67 -13.56
C LEU A 30 -12.62 10.89 -13.99
N LEU A 31 -12.46 10.63 -15.30
CA LEU A 31 -11.25 9.98 -15.82
C LEU A 31 -10.02 10.85 -15.62
N GLY A 32 -10.11 12.15 -15.87
CA GLY A 32 -9.02 13.09 -15.61
C GLY A 32 -8.63 13.16 -14.13
N LEU A 33 -9.60 13.14 -13.22
CA LEU A 33 -9.34 13.06 -11.78
C LEU A 33 -8.61 11.76 -11.40
N TRP A 34 -8.99 10.65 -12.03
CA TRP A 34 -8.31 9.36 -11.84
C TRP A 34 -6.84 9.42 -12.26
N ASP A 35 -6.53 10.07 -13.37
CA ASP A 35 -5.15 10.29 -13.81
C ASP A 35 -4.37 11.17 -12.85
N VAL A 36 -4.98 12.21 -12.29
CA VAL A 36 -4.35 13.03 -11.25
C VAL A 36 -4.04 12.20 -10.01
N VAL A 37 -4.98 11.39 -9.52
CA VAL A 37 -4.76 10.49 -8.38
C VAL A 37 -3.62 9.52 -8.67
N ASN A 38 -3.62 8.88 -9.84
CA ASN A 38 -2.54 7.95 -10.24
C ASN A 38 -1.18 8.65 -10.31
N ASN A 39 -1.11 9.87 -10.79
CA ASN A 39 0.13 10.64 -10.85
C ASN A 39 0.61 11.04 -9.44
N LEU A 40 -0.29 11.41 -8.53
CA LEU A 40 0.08 11.72 -7.14
C LEU A 40 0.64 10.50 -6.41
N THR A 41 0.16 9.29 -6.71
CA THR A 41 0.69 8.05 -6.11
C THR A 41 2.11 7.71 -6.55
N ARG A 42 2.62 8.33 -7.61
CA ARG A 42 4.02 8.20 -8.07
C ARG A 42 4.99 9.06 -7.27
N LEU A 43 4.50 9.99 -6.45
CA LEU A 43 5.32 10.84 -5.61
C LEU A 43 5.76 10.07 -4.36
N LYS A 44 7.02 9.66 -4.32
CA LYS A 44 7.62 9.14 -3.08
C LYS A 44 8.21 10.31 -2.29
N PRO A 45 8.02 10.36 -0.96
CA PRO A 45 8.73 11.32 -0.12
C PRO A 45 10.24 11.16 -0.32
N SER A 46 10.95 12.26 -0.60
CA SER A 46 12.41 12.26 -0.85
C SER A 46 13.22 11.94 0.42
N ARG A 47 12.64 12.13 1.59
CA ARG A 47 13.21 11.77 2.89
C ARG A 47 12.12 11.16 3.74
N ARG A 48 12.42 9.99 4.31
CA ARG A 48 11.63 9.37 5.38
C ARG A 48 12.48 9.39 6.64
N ASP A 49 11.85 9.71 7.75
CA ASP A 49 12.54 9.75 9.04
C ASP A 49 12.95 8.34 9.50
N ARG A 50 12.28 7.30 9.00
CA ARG A 50 12.50 5.91 9.38
C ARG A 50 12.39 4.97 8.20
N TYR A 51 13.18 3.91 8.21
CA TYR A 51 13.13 2.82 7.26
C TYR A 51 11.89 1.96 7.53
N ARG A 52 11.17 1.55 6.51
CA ARG A 52 9.89 0.84 6.62
C ARG A 52 9.98 -0.55 6.04
N VAL A 53 9.73 -1.54 6.88
CA VAL A 53 9.77 -2.94 6.49
C VAL A 53 8.35 -3.51 6.50
N THR A 54 7.88 -3.98 5.35
CA THR A 54 6.62 -4.71 5.26
C THR A 54 6.86 -6.19 5.46
N ILE A 55 6.06 -6.81 6.33
CA ILE A 55 6.09 -8.24 6.60
C ILE A 55 4.77 -8.85 6.16
N PHE A 56 4.83 -9.73 5.15
CA PHE A 56 3.71 -10.55 4.68
C PHE A 56 3.73 -11.92 5.35
N GLY A 57 2.58 -12.49 5.61
CA GLY A 57 2.48 -13.83 6.20
C GLY A 57 1.06 -14.29 6.48
N SER A 58 0.92 -15.53 6.90
CA SER A 58 -0.35 -16.19 7.12
C SER A 58 -1.18 -15.55 8.23
N ALA A 59 -2.45 -15.25 7.94
CA ALA A 59 -3.45 -14.88 8.96
C ALA A 59 -3.87 -16.03 9.88
N ARG A 60 -3.51 -17.30 9.55
CA ARG A 60 -3.95 -18.50 10.26
C ARG A 60 -2.89 -19.09 11.20
N ALA A 61 -1.70 -18.53 11.24
CA ALA A 61 -0.65 -18.98 12.14
C ALA A 61 -1.07 -18.75 13.60
N LYS A 62 -0.93 -19.78 14.42
CA LYS A 62 -1.30 -19.72 15.84
C LYS A 62 -0.18 -19.13 16.67
N ALA A 63 -0.52 -18.31 17.66
CA ALA A 63 0.42 -17.86 18.67
C ALA A 63 1.10 -19.07 19.35
N GLY A 64 2.40 -18.93 19.63
CA GLY A 64 3.19 -20.02 20.22
C GLY A 64 3.86 -20.97 19.21
N THR A 65 3.50 -20.95 17.93
CA THR A 65 4.25 -21.71 16.91
C THR A 65 5.62 -21.11 16.65
N LEU A 66 6.57 -21.94 16.23
CA LEU A 66 7.92 -21.49 15.90
C LEU A 66 7.91 -20.31 14.91
N VAL A 67 7.14 -20.44 13.84
CA VAL A 67 7.01 -19.41 12.79
C VAL A 67 6.48 -18.08 13.37
N TYR A 68 5.49 -18.15 14.27
CA TYR A 68 4.98 -16.95 14.95
C TYR A 68 6.05 -16.29 15.79
N GLN A 69 6.78 -17.07 16.61
CA GLN A 69 7.83 -16.55 17.48
C GLN A 69 9.01 -15.95 16.69
N GLU A 70 9.43 -16.61 15.60
CA GLU A 70 10.51 -16.10 14.76
C GLU A 70 10.11 -14.84 14.00
N THR A 71 8.86 -14.76 13.51
CA THR A 71 8.34 -13.53 12.88
C THR A 71 8.31 -12.38 13.89
N LYS A 72 7.82 -12.62 15.10
CA LYS A 72 7.80 -11.64 16.19
C LYS A 72 9.22 -11.19 16.53
N ARG A 73 10.16 -12.13 16.68
CA ARG A 73 11.57 -11.85 17.01
C ARG A 73 12.24 -11.00 15.94
N ALA A 74 12.03 -11.35 14.65
CA ALA A 74 12.59 -10.59 13.53
C ALA A 74 12.03 -9.15 13.50
N ALA A 75 10.72 -8.99 13.69
CA ALA A 75 10.10 -7.68 13.75
C ALA A 75 10.59 -6.84 14.94
N ALA A 76 10.78 -7.46 16.10
CA ALA A 76 11.34 -6.80 17.28
C ALA A 76 12.78 -6.29 17.05
N ALA A 77 13.63 -7.12 16.44
CA ALA A 77 15.00 -6.72 16.10
C ALA A 77 15.02 -5.54 15.10
N LEU A 78 14.15 -5.54 14.10
CA LEU A 78 14.01 -4.43 13.15
C LEU A 78 13.48 -3.16 13.85
N ALA A 79 12.54 -3.30 14.77
CA ALA A 79 12.00 -2.19 15.55
C ALA A 79 13.08 -1.55 16.47
N GLU A 80 13.92 -2.36 17.10
CA GLU A 80 15.07 -1.89 17.87
C GLU A 80 16.07 -1.10 17.03
N MET A 81 16.23 -1.47 15.75
CA MET A 81 17.04 -0.74 14.77
C MET A 81 16.37 0.57 14.30
N GLY A 82 15.14 0.85 14.70
CA GLY A 82 14.39 2.06 14.33
C GLY A 82 13.58 1.92 13.05
N CYS A 83 13.35 0.70 12.55
CA CYS A 83 12.49 0.46 11.40
C CYS A 83 11.02 0.47 11.82
N ASP A 84 10.16 1.15 11.05
CA ASP A 84 8.71 0.98 11.17
C ASP A 84 8.29 -0.36 10.55
N ILE A 85 7.38 -1.07 11.20
CA ILE A 85 6.88 -2.37 10.72
C ILE A 85 5.48 -2.20 10.14
N ILE A 86 5.31 -2.63 8.90
CA ILE A 86 4.05 -2.57 8.17
C ILE A 86 3.55 -3.99 7.92
N THR A 87 2.26 -4.21 8.15
CA THR A 87 1.58 -5.48 7.86
C THR A 87 0.19 -5.23 7.27
N GLY A 88 -0.55 -6.31 6.96
CA GLY A 88 -1.98 -6.22 6.65
C GLY A 88 -2.87 -5.91 7.86
N GLY A 89 -2.32 -5.82 9.07
CA GLY A 89 -3.05 -5.48 10.30
C GLY A 89 -3.92 -6.60 10.88
N GLY A 90 -4.01 -7.74 10.23
CA GLY A 90 -4.83 -8.88 10.64
C GLY A 90 -4.16 -9.78 11.69
N PRO A 91 -4.75 -10.96 11.96
CA PRO A 91 -4.23 -11.96 12.89
C PRO A 91 -3.03 -12.72 12.32
N GLY A 92 -2.56 -13.71 13.08
CA GLY A 92 -1.50 -14.62 12.68
C GLY A 92 -0.12 -13.98 12.61
N LEU A 93 0.61 -14.16 11.52
CA LEU A 93 1.96 -13.62 11.39
C LEU A 93 1.99 -12.10 11.25
N MET A 94 0.91 -11.49 10.76
CA MET A 94 0.75 -10.03 10.78
C MET A 94 0.71 -9.51 12.22
N GLN A 95 -0.06 -10.17 13.08
CA GLN A 95 -0.10 -9.86 14.51
C GLN A 95 1.26 -10.12 15.17
N ALA A 96 1.94 -11.23 14.85
CA ALA A 96 3.27 -11.52 15.37
C ALA A 96 4.27 -10.39 15.06
N ALA A 97 4.26 -9.89 13.82
CA ALA A 97 5.11 -8.79 13.41
C ALA A 97 4.75 -7.47 14.12
N ASN A 98 3.46 -7.13 14.21
CA ASN A 98 3.01 -5.95 14.95
C ASN A 98 3.32 -6.05 16.46
N GLU A 99 3.17 -7.24 17.05
CA GLU A 99 3.54 -7.49 18.45
C GLU A 99 5.05 -7.31 18.67
N GLY A 100 5.88 -7.78 17.73
CA GLY A 100 7.32 -7.53 17.75
C GLY A 100 7.66 -6.04 17.68
N ALA A 101 7.01 -5.29 16.78
CA ALA A 101 7.21 -3.85 16.66
C ALA A 101 6.82 -3.10 17.95
N ALA A 102 5.77 -3.54 18.64
CA ALA A 102 5.29 -2.93 19.86
C ALA A 102 6.25 -3.07 21.07
N THR A 103 7.32 -3.87 20.95
CA THR A 103 8.36 -3.96 21.98
C THR A 103 9.27 -2.71 22.07
N SER A 104 9.30 -1.90 21.01
CA SER A 104 10.12 -0.69 20.93
C SER A 104 9.31 0.52 20.43
N PRO A 105 8.26 0.95 21.15
CA PRO A 105 7.27 1.93 20.67
C PRO A 105 7.88 3.32 20.42
N GLU A 106 8.95 3.68 21.11
CA GLU A 106 9.65 4.95 20.92
C GLU A 106 10.49 4.98 19.63
N ARG A 107 10.88 3.82 19.13
CA ARG A 107 11.77 3.66 17.97
C ARG A 107 11.05 3.24 16.71
N SER A 108 9.91 2.56 16.83
CA SER A 108 9.19 1.93 15.73
C SER A 108 7.70 2.22 15.80
N LYS A 109 7.09 2.42 14.64
CA LYS A 109 5.63 2.41 14.49
C LYS A 109 5.17 1.06 13.97
N SER A 110 4.09 0.57 14.53
CA SER A 110 3.39 -0.64 14.09
C SER A 110 2.21 -0.24 13.22
N VAL A 111 2.30 -0.49 11.91
CA VAL A 111 1.34 0.00 10.91
C VAL A 111 0.54 -1.16 10.31
N GLY A 112 -0.77 -1.00 10.21
CA GLY A 112 -1.67 -1.93 9.55
C GLY A 112 -2.29 -1.33 8.28
N LEU A 113 -2.12 -1.98 7.13
CA LEU A 113 -2.81 -1.65 5.89
C LEU A 113 -3.91 -2.69 5.64
N ARG A 114 -5.12 -2.38 6.08
CA ARG A 114 -6.26 -3.31 5.94
C ARG A 114 -7.05 -3.04 4.67
N VAL A 115 -7.83 -4.04 4.27
CA VAL A 115 -8.86 -3.88 3.25
C VAL A 115 -10.22 -4.08 3.91
N ASP A 116 -11.19 -3.25 3.55
CA ASP A 116 -12.57 -3.37 4.01
C ASP A 116 -13.25 -4.53 3.28
N LEU A 117 -13.30 -5.68 3.93
CA LEU A 117 -13.98 -6.88 3.44
C LEU A 117 -15.07 -7.31 4.41
N PRO A 118 -16.21 -7.82 3.93
CA PRO A 118 -17.34 -8.24 4.77
C PRO A 118 -16.98 -9.30 5.84
N PHE A 119 -15.81 -9.95 5.69
CA PHE A 119 -15.37 -11.04 6.55
C PHE A 119 -14.05 -10.75 7.27
N GLU A 120 -13.48 -9.55 7.13
CA GLU A 120 -12.24 -9.22 7.81
C GLU A 120 -12.48 -8.87 9.27
N GLN A 121 -11.62 -9.43 10.11
CA GLN A 121 -11.58 -9.15 11.53
C GLN A 121 -11.04 -7.74 11.78
N GLU A 122 -11.33 -7.23 12.97
CA GLU A 122 -10.75 -5.98 13.45
C GLU A 122 -9.22 -6.00 13.39
N VAL A 123 -8.63 -4.82 13.33
CA VAL A 123 -7.18 -4.64 13.38
C VAL A 123 -6.63 -5.25 14.67
N ASN A 124 -5.53 -5.98 14.60
CA ASN A 124 -4.93 -6.57 15.80
C ASN A 124 -4.48 -5.49 16.81
N ALA A 125 -4.48 -5.84 18.10
CA ALA A 125 -4.26 -4.91 19.21
C ALA A 125 -2.88 -4.21 19.23
N PHE A 126 -1.92 -4.67 18.44
CA PHE A 126 -0.55 -4.15 18.40
C PHE A 126 -0.32 -3.12 17.30
N VAL A 127 -1.32 -2.83 16.46
CA VAL A 127 -1.25 -1.80 15.43
C VAL A 127 -1.44 -0.43 16.08
N THR A 128 -0.47 0.46 15.91
CA THR A 128 -0.54 1.84 16.42
C THR A 128 -1.12 2.82 15.40
N GLN A 129 -1.03 2.48 14.11
CA GLN A 129 -1.59 3.28 13.02
C GLN A 129 -2.19 2.37 11.96
N ALA A 130 -3.49 2.50 11.69
CA ALA A 130 -4.20 1.74 10.68
C ALA A 130 -4.65 2.61 9.52
N PHE A 131 -4.54 2.07 8.31
CA PHE A 131 -5.09 2.64 7.09
C PHE A 131 -6.05 1.64 6.46
N GLU A 132 -7.20 2.11 6.02
CA GLU A 132 -8.23 1.29 5.44
C GLU A 132 -8.35 1.52 3.94
N HIS A 133 -8.43 0.44 3.19
CA HIS A 133 -8.55 0.44 1.74
C HIS A 133 -9.85 -0.26 1.32
N ARG A 134 -10.54 0.26 0.31
CA ARG A 134 -11.75 -0.36 -0.23
C ARG A 134 -11.48 -1.51 -1.18
N THR A 135 -10.27 -1.62 -1.71
CA THR A 135 -9.90 -2.65 -2.68
C THR A 135 -8.53 -3.24 -2.38
N PHE A 136 -8.32 -4.50 -2.78
CA PHE A 136 -7.00 -5.12 -2.73
C PHE A 136 -5.95 -4.34 -3.52
N PHE A 137 -6.31 -3.76 -4.66
CA PHE A 137 -5.38 -3.02 -5.52
C PHE A 137 -4.84 -1.77 -4.85
N THR A 138 -5.70 -0.98 -4.20
CA THR A 138 -5.26 0.22 -3.48
C THR A 138 -4.40 -0.13 -2.29
N ARG A 139 -4.70 -1.23 -1.57
CA ARG A 139 -3.87 -1.74 -0.48
C ARG A 139 -2.49 -2.19 -0.97
N LEU A 140 -2.46 -3.03 -2.01
CA LEU A 140 -1.20 -3.50 -2.61
C LEU A 140 -0.33 -2.34 -3.08
N HIS A 141 -0.95 -1.35 -3.73
CA HIS A 141 -0.26 -0.13 -4.15
C HIS A 141 0.32 0.64 -2.97
N GLN A 142 -0.43 0.73 -1.85
CA GLN A 142 0.06 1.39 -0.64
C GLN A 142 1.27 0.69 -0.03
N PHE A 143 1.31 -0.65 -0.02
CA PHE A 143 2.52 -1.39 0.40
C PHE A 143 3.73 -1.00 -0.45
N VAL A 144 3.57 -0.93 -1.77
CA VAL A 144 4.63 -0.53 -2.70
C VAL A 144 5.13 0.89 -2.42
N LEU A 145 4.21 1.83 -2.18
CA LEU A 145 4.57 3.23 -1.96
C LEU A 145 5.24 3.47 -0.61
N THR A 146 4.88 2.69 0.42
CA THR A 146 5.31 2.97 1.79
C THR A 146 6.50 2.17 2.25
N SER A 147 6.87 1.09 1.55
CA SER A 147 7.90 0.15 2.01
C SER A 147 9.27 0.44 1.39
N ASP A 148 10.30 0.22 2.19
CA ASP A 148 11.70 0.26 1.79
C ASP A 148 12.30 -1.15 1.72
N ALA A 149 11.62 -2.15 2.31
CA ALA A 149 11.96 -3.57 2.22
C ALA A 149 10.71 -4.43 2.43
N PHE A 150 10.77 -5.67 1.94
CA PHE A 150 9.71 -6.67 2.11
C PHE A 150 10.30 -7.97 2.67
N ILE A 151 9.62 -8.53 3.68
CA ILE A 151 9.90 -9.85 4.24
C ILE A 151 8.65 -10.70 4.05
N VAL A 152 8.83 -11.92 3.57
CA VAL A 152 7.76 -12.88 3.34
C VAL A 152 7.92 -14.04 4.30
N ALA A 153 7.05 -14.13 5.29
CA ALA A 153 6.92 -15.28 6.15
C ALA A 153 5.96 -16.32 5.52
N PRO A 154 5.98 -17.59 5.93
CA PRO A 154 5.09 -18.61 5.39
C PRO A 154 3.63 -18.18 5.38
N GLY A 155 2.94 -18.36 4.24
CA GLY A 155 1.58 -17.84 4.09
C GLY A 155 0.73 -18.57 3.06
N GLY A 156 -0.52 -18.11 2.95
CA GLY A 156 -1.49 -18.61 1.99
C GLY A 156 -1.52 -17.82 0.69
N ILE A 157 -2.64 -17.95 -0.05
CA ILE A 157 -2.80 -17.34 -1.38
C ILE A 157 -2.65 -15.79 -1.36
N GLY A 158 -3.09 -15.12 -0.31
CA GLY A 158 -2.91 -13.67 -0.16
C GLY A 158 -1.43 -13.29 -0.08
N THR A 159 -0.65 -14.01 0.74
CA THR A 159 0.80 -13.81 0.85
C THR A 159 1.51 -14.08 -0.48
N VAL A 160 1.08 -15.12 -1.22
CA VAL A 160 1.60 -15.41 -2.57
C VAL A 160 1.31 -14.28 -3.53
N LEU A 161 0.08 -13.75 -3.54
CA LEU A 161 -0.31 -12.63 -4.39
C LEU A 161 0.56 -11.39 -4.12
N GLU A 162 0.72 -11.03 -2.85
CA GLU A 162 1.55 -9.90 -2.41
C GLU A 162 3.00 -10.09 -2.84
N THR A 163 3.56 -11.28 -2.63
CA THR A 163 4.92 -11.64 -3.02
C THR A 163 5.14 -11.54 -4.53
N MET A 164 4.24 -12.14 -5.32
CA MET A 164 4.35 -12.16 -6.78
C MET A 164 4.23 -10.75 -7.37
N MET A 165 3.38 -9.90 -6.79
CA MET A 165 3.27 -8.51 -7.21
C MET A 165 4.59 -7.76 -6.99
N ILE A 166 5.18 -7.86 -5.79
CA ILE A 166 6.46 -7.19 -5.50
C ILE A 166 7.56 -7.74 -6.40
N TRP A 167 7.64 -9.06 -6.57
CA TRP A 167 8.61 -9.68 -7.46
C TRP A 167 8.46 -9.19 -8.90
N GLN A 168 7.23 -9.14 -9.43
CA GLN A 168 6.97 -8.62 -10.78
C GLN A 168 7.45 -7.17 -10.92
N LEU A 169 7.17 -6.32 -9.94
CA LEU A 169 7.58 -4.91 -9.97
C LEU A 169 9.11 -4.75 -9.91
N LEU A 170 9.81 -5.61 -9.17
CA LEU A 170 11.28 -5.68 -9.16
C LEU A 170 11.81 -6.18 -10.51
N GLN A 171 11.19 -7.22 -11.08
CA GLN A 171 11.59 -7.80 -12.38
C GLN A 171 11.53 -6.76 -13.51
N VAL A 172 10.50 -5.93 -13.56
CA VAL A 172 10.33 -4.88 -14.57
C VAL A 172 11.00 -3.56 -14.20
N ARG A 173 11.79 -3.51 -13.13
CA ARG A 173 12.47 -2.32 -12.62
C ARG A 173 11.55 -1.14 -12.29
N HIS A 174 10.31 -1.44 -11.95
CA HIS A 174 9.39 -0.44 -11.40
C HIS A 174 9.74 -0.12 -9.94
N LEU A 175 10.27 -1.11 -9.23
CA LEU A 175 10.93 -0.97 -7.93
C LEU A 175 12.42 -1.25 -8.10
N GLU A 176 13.25 -0.36 -7.57
CA GLU A 176 14.69 -0.51 -7.61
C GLU A 176 15.28 -0.38 -6.20
N ASN A 177 16.31 -1.17 -5.91
CA ASN A 177 17.03 -1.16 -4.63
C ASN A 177 16.15 -1.43 -3.40
N ILE A 178 15.07 -2.21 -3.59
CA ILE A 178 14.18 -2.63 -2.50
C ILE A 178 14.39 -4.13 -2.26
N PRO A 179 14.87 -4.54 -1.08
CA PRO A 179 15.03 -5.95 -0.74
C PRO A 179 13.69 -6.68 -0.66
N LEU A 180 13.63 -7.88 -1.24
CA LEU A 180 12.57 -8.87 -1.03
C LEU A 180 13.22 -10.13 -0.45
N ILE A 181 12.91 -10.45 0.80
CA ILE A 181 13.47 -11.55 1.59
C ILE A 181 12.39 -12.63 1.75
N LEU A 182 12.72 -13.88 1.38
CA LEU A 182 11.83 -15.04 1.45
C LEU A 182 12.25 -15.99 2.56
#